data_10355969e93ecb089560fce9a70fdf6e
#
_entry.id   10355969e93ecb089560fce9a70fdf6e
#
_cell.length_a   1.000
_cell.length_b   1.000
_cell.length_c   1.000
_cell.angle_alpha   90.00
_cell.angle_beta   90.00
_cell.angle_gamma   90.00
#
_symmetry.space_group_name_H-M   'P 1'
#
loop_
_entity.id
_entity.type
_entity.pdbx_description
1 polymer ?
#
loop_
_entity_poly.entity_id
_entity_poly.type
_entity_poly.pdbx_seq_one_letter_code
_entity_poly.pdbx_strand_id
1 'polypeptide(L)'
;MRRVRLGMVGGGQGAFIGGVHRIAARIDDRYTLVAGALSSNADRAAASAIELGIHADRSYSDFETMAKAESARDDGIEAVAIVTPNHMHAAPAVAFLKAGIHVI
;
A
#
# COMPACT_ATOMS: atom_id res chain seq x y z
N MET A 1 4.42 -7.16 -21.07
CA MET A 1 3.24 -6.69 -20.32
C MET A 1 3.69 -5.91 -19.09
N ARG A 2 3.09 -4.75 -18.90
CA ARG A 2 3.43 -3.88 -17.76
C ARG A 2 2.88 -4.46 -16.46
N ARG A 3 3.68 -4.39 -15.40
CA ARG A 3 3.20 -4.76 -14.07
C ARG A 3 2.24 -3.71 -13.51
N VAL A 4 1.29 -4.14 -12.70
CA VAL A 4 0.38 -3.24 -12.00
C VAL A 4 1.14 -2.60 -10.83
N ARG A 5 1.07 -1.28 -10.73
CA ARG A 5 1.66 -0.56 -9.60
C ARG A 5 0.75 -0.73 -8.38
N LEU A 6 1.28 -1.38 -7.35
CA LEU A 6 0.52 -1.78 -6.16
C LEU A 6 0.93 -0.94 -4.96
N GLY A 7 -0.04 -0.52 -4.18
CA GLY A 7 0.17 0.06 -2.86
C GLY A 7 -0.33 -0.87 -1.77
N MET A 8 0.06 -0.61 -0.54
CA MET A 8 -0.38 -1.40 0.61
C MET A 8 -0.70 -0.49 1.79
N VAL A 9 -1.81 -0.74 2.46
CA VAL A 9 -2.20 -0.08 3.70
C VAL A 9 -2.16 -1.13 4.82
N GLY A 10 -1.37 -0.87 5.85
CA GLY A 10 -1.05 -1.88 6.87
C GLY A 10 0.05 -2.81 6.36
N GLY A 11 0.22 -3.94 7.01
CA GLY A 11 1.17 -4.97 6.56
C GLY A 11 2.64 -4.65 6.83
N GLY A 12 2.94 -3.75 7.75
CA GLY A 12 4.30 -3.45 8.16
C GLY A 12 4.92 -4.57 8.99
N GLN A 13 6.09 -4.29 9.57
CA GLN A 13 6.83 -5.26 10.38
C GLN A 13 5.93 -5.90 11.45
N GLY A 14 5.96 -7.22 11.54
CA GLY A 14 5.17 -7.99 12.48
C GLY A 14 3.74 -8.28 12.04
N ALA A 15 3.28 -7.74 10.92
CA ALA A 15 1.93 -7.97 10.40
C ALA A 15 1.94 -9.18 9.45
N PHE A 16 1.23 -10.24 9.84
CA PHE A 16 1.23 -11.52 9.14
C PHE A 16 0.63 -11.45 7.73
N ILE A 17 -0.58 -10.88 7.62
CA ILE A 17 -1.33 -10.95 6.35
C ILE A 17 -0.68 -10.11 5.24
N GLY A 18 0.04 -9.04 5.60
CA GLY A 18 0.79 -8.25 4.64
C GLY A 18 1.85 -9.07 3.92
N GLY A 19 2.57 -9.93 4.65
CA GLY A 19 3.55 -10.84 4.06
C GLY A 19 2.92 -11.80 3.08
N VAL A 20 1.76 -12.34 3.41
CA VAL A 20 1.01 -13.24 2.52
C VAL A 20 0.62 -12.54 1.23
N HIS A 21 0.08 -11.33 1.31
CA HIS A 21 -0.30 -10.55 0.12
C HIS A 21 0.91 -10.22 -0.74
N ARG A 22 2.05 -9.90 -0.14
CA ARG A 22 3.27 -9.59 -0.90
C ARG A 22 3.81 -10.80 -1.64
N ILE A 23 3.75 -11.98 -1.02
CA ILE A 23 4.14 -13.24 -1.67
C ILE A 23 3.21 -13.52 -2.86
N ALA A 24 1.90 -13.42 -2.64
CA ALA A 24 0.90 -13.65 -3.69
C ALA A 24 1.11 -12.68 -4.86
N ALA A 25 1.40 -11.42 -4.59
CA ALA A 25 1.64 -10.41 -5.63
C ALA A 25 2.85 -10.74 -6.50
N ARG A 26 3.84 -11.44 -5.96
CA ARG A 26 5.08 -11.77 -6.69
C ARG A 26 5.02 -13.08 -7.47
N ILE A 27 4.09 -13.97 -7.15
CA ILE A 27 4.06 -15.33 -7.74
C ILE A 27 4.02 -15.28 -9.28
N ASP A 28 3.15 -14.44 -9.84
CA ASP A 28 3.01 -14.30 -11.30
C ASP A 28 3.76 -13.10 -11.86
N ASP A 29 4.49 -12.38 -11.03
CA ASP A 29 5.27 -11.21 -11.42
C ASP A 29 4.42 -10.14 -12.15
N ARG A 30 3.18 -9.97 -11.72
CA ARG A 30 2.24 -9.02 -12.34
C ARG A 30 2.10 -7.72 -11.59
N TYR A 31 2.65 -7.63 -10.38
CA TYR A 31 2.53 -6.48 -9.50
C TYR A 31 3.90 -5.98 -9.06
N THR A 32 4.03 -4.67 -8.91
CA THR A 32 5.20 -4.06 -8.28
C THR A 32 4.73 -3.22 -7.10
N LEU A 33 5.22 -3.52 -5.90
CA LEU A 33 4.89 -2.76 -4.69
C LEU A 33 5.71 -1.48 -4.70
N VAL A 34 5.04 -0.33 -4.81
CA VAL A 34 5.72 0.96 -4.98
C VAL A 34 5.40 1.99 -3.91
N ALA A 35 4.33 1.81 -3.15
CA ALA A 35 3.90 2.78 -2.15
C ALA A 35 3.25 2.08 -0.96
N GLY A 36 3.27 2.71 0.19
CA GLY A 36 2.64 2.13 1.36
C GLY A 36 2.35 3.12 2.46
N ALA A 37 1.27 2.85 3.19
CA ALA A 37 0.97 3.38 4.51
C ALA A 37 0.98 2.18 5.45
N LEU A 38 2.18 1.73 5.80
CA LEU A 38 2.41 0.38 6.33
C LEU A 38 2.13 0.24 7.82
N SER A 39 2.11 1.35 8.55
CA SER A 39 1.83 1.35 9.98
C SER A 39 1.34 2.72 10.42
N SER A 40 0.53 2.76 11.47
CA SER A 40 0.16 4.03 12.11
C SER A 40 1.30 4.63 12.92
N ASN A 41 2.32 3.83 13.24
CA ASN A 41 3.55 4.30 13.88
C ASN A 41 4.53 4.74 12.80
N ALA A 42 4.92 6.03 12.81
CA ALA A 42 5.75 6.60 11.75
C ALA A 42 7.12 5.92 11.63
N ASP A 43 7.76 5.60 12.76
CA ASP A 43 9.08 4.95 12.75
C ASP A 43 8.99 3.53 12.19
N ARG A 44 7.95 2.79 12.55
CA ARG A 44 7.71 1.44 12.05
C ARG A 44 7.37 1.47 10.56
N ALA A 45 6.57 2.44 10.13
CA ALA A 45 6.22 2.60 8.73
C ALA A 45 7.47 2.87 7.88
N ALA A 46 8.35 3.76 8.34
CA ALA A 46 9.60 4.08 7.65
C ALA A 46 10.53 2.87 7.56
N ALA A 47 10.68 2.14 8.67
CA ALA A 47 11.52 0.94 8.72
C ALA A 47 10.98 -0.15 7.78
N SER A 48 9.67 -0.34 7.76
CA SER A 48 9.02 -1.30 6.87
C SER A 48 9.20 -0.93 5.40
N ALA A 49 9.09 0.35 5.07
CA ALA A 49 9.29 0.83 3.71
C ALA A 49 10.71 0.55 3.21
N ILE A 50 11.71 0.80 4.04
CA ILE A 50 13.10 0.50 3.71
C ILE A 50 13.28 -0.99 3.44
N GLU A 51 12.74 -1.83 4.31
CA GLU A 51 12.81 -3.29 4.19
C GLU A 51 12.18 -3.80 2.90
N LEU A 52 11.08 -3.17 2.47
CA LEU A 52 10.34 -3.57 1.27
C LEU A 52 10.81 -2.88 0.00
N GLY A 53 11.78 -2.00 0.08
CA GLY A 53 12.30 -1.28 -1.08
C GLY A 53 11.40 -0.16 -1.59
N ILE A 54 10.51 0.35 -0.75
CA ILE A 54 9.64 1.48 -1.09
C ILE A 54 10.42 2.78 -0.87
N HIS A 55 10.37 3.68 -1.85
CA HIS A 55 10.99 5.00 -1.74
C HIS A 55 10.43 5.78 -0.56
N ALA A 56 11.28 6.55 0.12
CA ALA A 56 10.86 7.32 1.29
C ALA A 56 9.75 8.33 0.97
N ASP A 57 9.75 8.90 -0.22
CA ASP A 57 8.71 9.86 -0.66
C ASP A 57 7.38 9.18 -1.02
N ARG A 58 7.33 7.85 -1.02
CA ARG A 58 6.12 7.06 -1.25
C ARG A 58 5.79 6.17 -0.05
N SER A 59 6.38 6.47 1.10
CA SER A 59 6.02 5.89 2.39
C SER A 59 5.19 6.92 3.15
N TYR A 60 3.91 6.63 3.33
CA TYR A 60 2.95 7.56 3.89
C TYR A 60 2.62 7.20 5.34
N SER A 61 2.26 8.22 6.13
CA SER A 61 1.89 8.02 7.54
C SER A 61 0.42 7.63 7.72
N ASP A 62 -0.42 7.91 6.71
CA ASP A 62 -1.84 7.57 6.74
C ASP A 62 -2.35 7.30 5.33
N PHE A 63 -3.49 6.59 5.26
CA PHE A 63 -4.07 6.20 3.98
C PHE A 63 -4.68 7.37 3.22
N GLU A 64 -5.16 8.39 3.91
CA GLU A 64 -5.79 9.54 3.27
C GLU A 64 -4.77 10.35 2.48
N THR A 65 -3.63 10.63 3.09
CA THR A 65 -2.51 11.29 2.42
C THR A 65 -2.04 10.46 1.22
N MET A 66 -1.93 9.13 1.40
CA MET A 66 -1.51 8.22 0.35
C MET A 66 -2.47 8.24 -0.84
N ALA A 67 -3.77 8.12 -0.58
CA ALA A 67 -4.78 8.12 -1.66
C ALA A 67 -4.71 9.41 -2.47
N LYS A 68 -4.60 10.54 -1.79
CA LYS A 68 -4.53 11.85 -2.42
C LYS A 68 -3.25 12.04 -3.23
N ALA A 69 -2.11 11.71 -2.64
CA ALA A 69 -0.81 11.88 -3.30
C ALA A 69 -0.64 10.94 -4.49
N GLU A 70 -0.99 9.67 -4.33
CA GLU A 70 -0.83 8.69 -5.40
C GLU A 70 -1.78 8.94 -6.57
N SER A 71 -3.01 9.38 -6.30
CA SER A 71 -3.95 9.68 -7.38
C SER A 71 -3.53 10.88 -8.21
N ALA A 72 -2.68 11.76 -7.68
CA ALA A 72 -2.17 12.93 -8.38
C ALA A 72 -0.89 12.66 -9.18
N ARG A 73 -0.28 11.47 -9.02
CA ARG A 73 0.96 11.12 -9.73
C ARG A 73 0.66 10.47 -11.07
N ASP A 74 1.49 10.77 -12.07
CA ASP A 74 1.42 10.06 -13.37
C ASP A 74 1.75 8.57 -13.22
N ASP A 75 2.66 8.25 -12.30
CA ASP A 75 3.08 6.89 -11.99
C ASP A 75 2.47 6.37 -10.68
N GLY A 76 1.32 6.89 -10.29
CA GLY A 76 0.64 6.51 -9.06
C GLY A 76 0.17 5.06 -9.07
N ILE A 77 -0.18 4.55 -7.89
CA ILE A 77 -0.67 3.18 -7.76
C ILE A 77 -1.98 3.00 -8.52
N GLU A 78 -2.17 1.81 -9.06
CA GLU A 78 -3.37 1.42 -9.78
C GLU A 78 -4.29 0.57 -8.93
N ALA A 79 -3.72 -0.12 -7.96
CA ALA A 79 -4.45 -0.94 -7.00
C ALA A 79 -3.82 -0.81 -5.61
N VAL A 80 -4.60 -1.04 -4.58
CA VAL A 80 -4.13 -1.02 -3.20
C VAL A 80 -4.63 -2.26 -2.47
N ALA A 81 -3.75 -2.91 -1.73
CA ALA A 81 -4.12 -4.01 -0.83
C ALA A 81 -4.30 -3.44 0.58
N ILE A 82 -5.47 -3.62 1.16
CA ILE A 82 -5.79 -3.16 2.51
C ILE A 82 -5.71 -4.35 3.44
N VAL A 83 -4.68 -4.36 4.28
CA VAL A 83 -4.38 -5.47 5.18
C VAL A 83 -4.34 -5.04 6.64
N THR A 84 -5.12 -4.02 6.95
CA THR A 84 -5.33 -3.52 8.32
C THR A 84 -6.26 -4.46 9.10
N PRO A 85 -6.39 -4.28 10.43
CA PRO A 85 -7.42 -5.00 11.18
C PRO A 85 -8.83 -4.78 10.62
N ASN A 86 -9.72 -5.74 10.77
CA ASN A 86 -11.05 -5.75 10.15
C ASN A 86 -11.85 -4.46 10.35
N HIS A 87 -11.78 -3.85 11.52
CA HIS A 87 -12.52 -2.61 11.82
C HIS A 87 -11.98 -1.39 11.09
N MET A 88 -10.86 -1.52 10.40
CA MET A 88 -10.20 -0.43 9.68
C MET A 88 -10.19 -0.65 8.16
N HIS A 89 -11.06 -1.51 7.62
CA HIS A 89 -11.11 -1.77 6.19
C HIS A 89 -11.95 -0.76 5.42
N ALA A 90 -13.09 -0.36 5.97
CA ALA A 90 -14.07 0.44 5.23
C ALA A 90 -13.56 1.85 4.87
N ALA A 91 -13.00 2.57 5.83
CA ALA A 91 -12.54 3.95 5.58
C ALA A 91 -11.43 4.02 4.54
N PRO A 92 -10.36 3.22 4.62
CA PRO A 92 -9.35 3.21 3.54
C PRO A 92 -9.92 2.76 2.20
N ALA A 93 -10.77 1.72 2.17
CA ALA A 93 -11.37 1.25 0.93
C ALA A 93 -12.15 2.36 0.22
N VAL A 94 -12.97 3.10 0.95
CA VAL A 94 -13.76 4.21 0.40
C VAL A 94 -12.84 5.31 -0.13
N ALA A 95 -11.79 5.66 0.61
CA ALA A 95 -10.84 6.71 0.20
C ALA A 95 -10.18 6.37 -1.13
N PHE A 96 -9.69 5.14 -1.29
CA PHE A 96 -9.02 4.73 -2.53
C PHE A 96 -10.00 4.58 -3.70
N LEU A 97 -11.19 4.04 -3.47
CA LEU A 97 -12.21 3.95 -4.52
C LEU A 97 -12.62 5.33 -5.02
N LYS A 98 -12.79 6.31 -4.14
CA LYS A 98 -13.10 7.69 -4.53
C LYS A 98 -11.95 8.33 -5.32
N ALA A 99 -10.73 7.90 -5.07
CA ALA A 99 -9.55 8.37 -5.79
C ALA A 99 -9.34 7.66 -7.14
N GLY A 100 -10.20 6.71 -7.49
CA GLY A 100 -10.09 5.96 -8.73
C GLY A 100 -9.10 4.80 -8.70
N ILE A 101 -8.74 4.32 -7.51
CA ILE A 101 -7.77 3.26 -7.31
C ILE A 101 -8.51 1.97 -6.96
N HIS A 102 -8.15 0.86 -7.62
CA HIS A 102 -8.74 -0.44 -7.35
C HIS A 102 -8.35 -0.93 -5.95
N VAL A 103 -9.27 -1.62 -5.27
CA VAL A 103 -9.06 -2.09 -3.89
C VAL A 103 -9.08 -3.62 -3.83
N ILE A 104 -8.10 -4.15 -3.13
CA ILE A 104 -8.02 -5.60 -2.85
C ILE A 104 -8.21 -5.83 -1.36
#